data_f913f448bb2f04cd4bd210661764ea7d
#
_entry.id   f913f448bb2f04cd4bd210661764ea7d
#
_cell.length_a   1.000
_cell.length_b   1.000
_cell.length_c   1.000
_cell.angle_alpha   90.00
_cell.angle_beta   90.00
_cell.angle_gamma   90.00
#
_symmetry.space_group_name_H-M   'P 1'
#
loop_
_entity.id
_entity.type
_entity.pdbx_description
1 polymer ?
#
loop_
_entity_poly.entity_id
_entity_poly.type
_entity_poly.pdbx_seq_one_letter_code
_entity_poly.pdbx_strand_id
1 'polypeptide(L)'
;PETEVVMNADATFDLPLNTALSPNLTLREYGLEYNDPNNPQEHYKVLWSVRDGCGNLVTCEDRIRLEDCKKPTPVCINGLSTVPMPSNGTVTIWAKDFDASSFDNCTSQNQLRFSFSGTSYVPSMTFTCDDIIALGVQQAIDVFVWDNWNNTEYCSTTIVFTDPSGVC
;
A
#
# COMPACT_ATOMS: atom_id res chain seq x y z
N PRO A 1 13.86 11.10 -14.77
CA PRO A 1 14.75 10.63 -15.84
C PRO A 1 14.07 9.44 -16.49
N GLU A 2 13.82 9.57 -17.81
CA GLU A 2 13.28 8.45 -18.58
C GLU A 2 14.36 7.37 -18.65
N THR A 3 14.06 6.17 -18.17
CA THR A 3 14.94 5.02 -18.34
C THR A 3 14.46 4.25 -19.56
N GLU A 4 15.23 4.28 -20.62
CA GLU A 4 14.95 3.54 -21.84
C GLU A 4 15.46 2.12 -21.69
N VAL A 5 14.58 1.14 -21.80
CA VAL A 5 14.95 -0.28 -21.90
C VAL A 5 15.01 -0.64 -23.38
N VAL A 6 16.21 -0.83 -23.92
CA VAL A 6 16.38 -1.28 -25.28
C VAL A 6 16.45 -2.80 -25.27
N MET A 7 15.44 -3.46 -25.80
CA MET A 7 15.46 -4.88 -26.06
C MET A 7 15.85 -5.13 -27.52
N ASN A 8 16.99 -5.77 -27.73
CA ASN A 8 17.41 -6.23 -29.05
C ASN A 8 16.89 -7.65 -29.24
N ALA A 9 15.88 -7.82 -30.06
CA ALA A 9 15.46 -9.13 -30.51
C ALA A 9 16.18 -9.44 -31.83
N ASP A 10 17.05 -10.43 -31.86
CA ASP A 10 17.44 -11.06 -33.10
C ASP A 10 16.20 -11.72 -33.71
N ALA A 11 15.88 -11.31 -34.94
CA ALA A 11 14.62 -11.63 -35.59
C ALA A 11 14.52 -13.12 -35.97
N THR A 12 14.33 -13.97 -35.01
CA THR A 12 13.68 -15.26 -35.20
C THR A 12 12.31 -15.18 -34.54
N PHE A 13 11.29 -15.17 -35.36
CA PHE A 13 9.87 -14.89 -35.04
C PHE A 13 9.17 -15.84 -34.07
N ASP A 14 9.90 -16.68 -33.34
CA ASP A 14 9.36 -17.74 -32.48
C ASP A 14 9.66 -17.58 -30.99
N LEU A 15 9.97 -16.36 -30.52
CA LEU A 15 10.05 -16.14 -29.07
C LEU A 15 8.64 -15.86 -28.54
N PRO A 16 8.05 -16.81 -27.76
CA PRO A 16 6.88 -16.46 -26.98
C PRO A 16 7.21 -15.25 -26.11
N LEU A 17 6.30 -14.30 -26.03
CA LEU A 17 6.43 -13.04 -25.27
C LEU A 17 7.02 -13.20 -23.85
N ASN A 18 6.98 -14.41 -23.32
CA ASN A 18 7.44 -14.78 -21.98
C ASN A 18 8.92 -15.12 -21.86
N THR A 19 9.66 -15.23 -22.97
CA THR A 19 11.08 -15.64 -22.94
C THR A 19 12.05 -14.48 -23.19
N ALA A 20 11.59 -13.34 -23.65
CA ALA A 20 12.41 -12.17 -23.89
C ALA A 20 12.73 -11.37 -22.62
N LEU A 21 11.93 -11.50 -21.59
CA LEU A 21 12.26 -10.98 -20.27
C LEU A 21 13.01 -12.06 -19.50
N SER A 22 14.28 -11.81 -19.18
CA SER A 22 14.98 -12.65 -18.22
C SER A 22 14.07 -12.89 -17.02
N PRO A 23 13.85 -14.14 -16.57
CA PRO A 23 13.00 -14.43 -15.42
C PRO A 23 13.45 -13.72 -14.13
N ASN A 24 14.63 -13.12 -14.14
CA ASN A 24 15.21 -12.35 -13.04
C ASN A 24 15.14 -10.83 -13.27
N LEU A 25 14.51 -10.38 -14.37
CA LEU A 25 14.36 -8.95 -14.62
C LEU A 25 13.20 -8.43 -13.78
N THR A 26 13.50 -7.92 -12.60
CA THR A 26 12.55 -7.07 -11.90
C THR A 26 12.72 -5.66 -12.43
N LEU A 27 11.63 -5.01 -12.82
CA LEU A 27 11.66 -3.62 -13.30
C LEU A 27 12.32 -2.67 -12.28
N ARG A 28 12.42 -3.06 -11.01
CA ARG A 28 13.17 -2.40 -9.95
C ARG A 28 14.70 -2.37 -10.17
N GLU A 29 15.29 -3.41 -10.76
CA GLU A 29 16.74 -3.51 -10.94
C GLU A 29 17.27 -2.53 -11.99
N TYR A 30 16.40 -1.99 -12.82
CA TYR A 30 16.74 -1.02 -13.86
C TYR A 30 16.44 0.43 -13.48
N GLY A 31 16.16 0.69 -12.19
CA GLY A 31 15.82 2.05 -11.74
C GLY A 31 14.52 2.58 -12.34
N LEU A 32 13.68 1.69 -12.83
CA LEU A 32 12.31 2.00 -13.21
C LEU A 32 11.56 2.28 -11.91
N GLU A 33 11.56 3.54 -11.52
CA GLU A 33 10.82 3.96 -10.36
C GLU A 33 9.34 3.65 -10.57
N TYR A 34 8.76 3.15 -9.52
CA TYR A 34 7.36 2.90 -9.34
C TYR A 34 6.52 4.09 -9.81
N ASN A 35 5.53 3.85 -10.67
CA ASN A 35 4.60 4.89 -11.08
C ASN A 35 3.98 5.54 -9.86
N ASP A 36 4.18 6.83 -9.70
CA ASP A 36 3.48 7.59 -8.68
C ASP A 36 1.97 7.55 -9.01
N PRO A 37 1.11 6.98 -8.13
CA PRO A 37 -0.33 6.96 -8.37
C PRO A 37 -0.94 8.35 -8.51
N ASN A 38 -0.23 9.38 -8.02
CA ASN A 38 -0.62 10.78 -8.19
C ASN A 38 -0.19 11.37 -9.54
N ASN A 39 0.60 10.64 -10.32
CA ASN A 39 1.02 11.04 -11.68
C ASN A 39 0.57 10.02 -12.73
N PRO A 40 -0.70 10.07 -13.19
CA PRO A 40 -1.24 9.10 -14.14
C PRO A 40 -0.61 9.17 -15.54
N GLN A 41 0.27 10.14 -15.78
CA GLN A 41 1.00 10.28 -17.04
C GLN A 41 2.31 9.47 -17.06
N GLU A 42 2.76 8.98 -15.90
CA GLU A 42 3.96 8.15 -15.84
C GLU A 42 3.70 6.76 -16.42
N HIS A 43 4.54 6.38 -17.33
CA HIS A 43 4.55 5.07 -17.95
C HIS A 43 5.98 4.72 -18.38
N TYR A 44 6.24 3.43 -18.46
CA TYR A 44 7.50 2.93 -18.97
C TYR A 44 7.45 2.85 -20.49
N LYS A 45 8.52 3.26 -21.14
CA LYS A 45 8.70 3.08 -22.57
C LYS A 45 9.47 1.82 -22.85
N VAL A 46 8.94 0.96 -23.71
CA VAL A 46 9.64 -0.20 -24.26
C VAL A 46 9.89 0.10 -25.73
N LEU A 47 11.16 0.23 -26.10
CA LEU A 47 11.56 0.43 -27.48
C LEU A 47 11.94 -0.91 -28.09
N TRP A 48 11.15 -1.35 -29.03
CA TRP A 48 11.42 -2.54 -29.83
C TRP A 48 12.27 -2.15 -31.03
N SER A 49 13.40 -2.83 -31.22
CA SER A 49 14.25 -2.65 -32.38
C SER A 49 14.37 -3.99 -33.12
N VAL A 50 13.91 -4.02 -34.34
CA VAL A 50 13.99 -5.21 -35.20
C VAL A 50 14.87 -4.90 -36.40
N ARG A 51 15.90 -5.71 -36.61
CA ARG A 51 16.80 -5.62 -37.75
C ARG A 51 16.62 -6.82 -38.66
N ASP A 52 16.39 -6.59 -39.95
CA ASP A 52 16.31 -7.67 -40.92
C ASP A 52 17.72 -8.16 -41.35
N GLY A 53 17.75 -9.28 -42.09
CA GLY A 53 19.03 -9.85 -42.61
C GLY A 53 19.77 -8.95 -43.62
N CYS A 54 19.14 -7.88 -44.12
CA CYS A 54 19.74 -6.89 -45.03
C CYS A 54 20.24 -5.66 -44.24
N GLY A 55 20.03 -5.61 -42.94
CA GLY A 55 20.51 -4.52 -42.08
C GLY A 55 19.52 -3.38 -41.90
N ASN A 56 18.33 -3.45 -42.47
CA ASN A 56 17.29 -2.45 -42.21
C ASN A 56 16.80 -2.54 -40.77
N LEU A 57 16.66 -1.39 -40.13
CA LEU A 57 16.19 -1.26 -38.74
C LEU A 57 14.82 -0.64 -38.74
N VAL A 58 13.91 -1.29 -38.02
CA VAL A 58 12.57 -0.74 -37.68
C VAL A 58 12.46 -0.67 -36.15
N THR A 59 11.96 0.42 -35.65
CA THR A 59 11.71 0.62 -34.24
C THR A 59 10.25 0.93 -33.99
N CYS A 60 9.68 0.39 -32.92
CA CYS A 60 8.38 0.78 -32.40
C CYS A 60 8.45 1.01 -30.89
N GLU A 61 7.63 1.92 -30.39
CA GLU A 61 7.57 2.28 -28.97
C GLU A 61 6.23 1.79 -28.40
N ASP A 62 6.30 1.03 -27.32
CA ASP A 62 5.16 0.67 -26.49
C ASP A 62 5.25 1.37 -25.16
N ARG A 63 4.10 1.70 -24.58
CA ARG A 63 4.00 2.32 -23.26
C ARG A 63 3.31 1.37 -22.29
N ILE A 64 3.97 1.09 -21.18
CA ILE A 64 3.50 0.18 -20.15
C ILE A 64 3.27 0.97 -18.87
N ARG A 65 2.08 0.86 -18.30
CA ARG A 65 1.79 1.35 -16.96
C ARG A 65 1.76 0.16 -16.00
N LEU A 66 2.47 0.29 -14.90
CA LEU A 66 2.42 -0.67 -13.81
C LEU A 66 1.46 -0.16 -12.74
N GLU A 67 0.58 -1.01 -12.29
CA GLU A 67 -0.37 -0.71 -11.22
C GLU A 67 -0.26 -1.80 -10.15
N ASP A 68 -0.30 -1.39 -8.88
CA ASP A 68 -0.43 -2.32 -7.79
C ASP A 68 -1.91 -2.61 -7.53
N CYS A 69 -2.30 -3.86 -7.78
CA CYS A 69 -3.66 -4.35 -7.53
C CYS A 69 -3.73 -5.26 -6.30
N LYS A 70 -2.61 -5.43 -5.58
CA LYS A 70 -2.57 -6.27 -4.40
C LYS A 70 -2.78 -5.41 -3.16
N LYS A 71 -3.71 -5.86 -2.32
CA LYS A 71 -3.99 -5.21 -1.05
C LYS A 71 -2.84 -5.40 -0.06
N PRO A 72 -2.60 -4.44 0.84
CA PRO A 72 -1.66 -4.62 1.93
C PRO A 72 -2.09 -5.76 2.86
N THR A 73 -1.13 -6.29 3.60
CA THR A 73 -1.36 -7.31 4.62
C THR A 73 -1.38 -6.64 5.98
N PRO A 74 -2.56 -6.43 6.59
CA PRO A 74 -2.66 -5.81 7.90
C PRO A 74 -2.26 -6.79 9.00
N VAL A 75 -1.54 -6.27 9.98
CA VAL A 75 -1.15 -6.99 11.20
C VAL A 75 -1.43 -6.10 12.39
N CYS A 76 -2.52 -6.39 13.12
CA CYS A 76 -2.90 -5.67 14.34
C CYS A 76 -2.17 -6.22 15.57
N ILE A 77 -2.03 -5.37 16.58
CA ILE A 77 -1.65 -5.80 17.92
C ILE A 77 -2.68 -6.84 18.42
N ASN A 78 -2.17 -8.03 18.75
CA ASN A 78 -2.99 -9.11 19.30
C ASN A 78 -3.24 -8.89 20.79
N GLY A 79 -4.50 -9.02 21.20
CA GLY A 79 -4.91 -8.94 22.60
C GLY A 79 -5.70 -7.68 22.95
N LEU A 80 -5.72 -7.38 24.23
CA LEU A 80 -6.44 -6.23 24.78
C LEU A 80 -5.47 -5.04 24.91
N SER A 81 -5.76 -3.97 24.19
CA SER A 81 -5.05 -2.71 24.35
C SER A 81 -5.76 -1.84 25.40
N THR A 82 -5.08 -1.51 26.48
CA THR A 82 -5.65 -0.67 27.54
C THR A 82 -5.47 0.79 27.22
N VAL A 83 -6.58 1.53 27.22
CA VAL A 83 -6.62 2.98 26.98
C VAL A 83 -7.10 3.69 28.25
N PRO A 84 -6.21 4.38 28.98
CA PRO A 84 -6.61 5.11 30.17
C PRO A 84 -7.36 6.39 29.79
N MET A 85 -8.46 6.67 30.48
CA MET A 85 -9.21 7.91 30.33
C MET A 85 -8.50 9.04 31.08
N PRO A 86 -8.14 10.13 30.40
CA PRO A 86 -7.56 11.31 31.06
C PRO A 86 -8.59 12.05 31.94
N SER A 87 -8.10 12.87 32.84
CA SER A 87 -8.96 13.64 33.77
C SER A 87 -9.91 14.64 33.11
N ASN A 88 -9.70 14.96 31.83
CA ASN A 88 -10.63 15.80 31.06
C ASN A 88 -11.80 15.01 30.45
N GLY A 89 -11.88 13.69 30.67
CA GLY A 89 -12.96 12.83 30.20
C GLY A 89 -12.99 12.60 28.68
N THR A 90 -11.85 12.85 27.99
CA THR A 90 -11.77 12.69 26.54
C THR A 90 -10.42 12.07 26.15
N VAL A 91 -10.43 11.05 25.31
CA VAL A 91 -9.23 10.41 24.80
C VAL A 91 -9.30 10.24 23.27
N THR A 92 -8.22 10.54 22.59
CA THR A 92 -8.07 10.30 21.15
C THR A 92 -7.10 9.16 20.94
N ILE A 93 -7.50 8.19 20.14
CA ILE A 93 -6.67 7.06 19.70
C ILE A 93 -6.36 7.19 18.22
N TRP A 94 -5.21 6.69 17.80
CA TRP A 94 -4.77 6.71 16.41
C TRP A 94 -4.72 5.30 15.84
N ALA A 95 -5.22 5.13 14.61
CA ALA A 95 -5.24 3.82 13.96
C ALA A 95 -3.85 3.19 13.84
N LYS A 96 -2.81 4.02 13.63
CA LYS A 96 -1.43 3.57 13.54
C LYS A 96 -0.89 2.96 14.84
N ASP A 97 -1.42 3.35 16.00
CA ASP A 97 -0.96 2.83 17.30
C ASP A 97 -1.30 1.35 17.49
N PHE A 98 -2.20 0.81 16.66
CA PHE A 98 -2.60 -0.60 16.68
C PHE A 98 -1.88 -1.45 15.63
N ASP A 99 -0.97 -0.87 14.86
CA ASP A 99 -0.17 -1.59 13.89
C ASP A 99 0.94 -2.41 14.56
N ALA A 100 1.00 -3.71 14.20
CA ALA A 100 2.05 -4.63 14.64
C ALA A 100 2.92 -5.11 13.47
N SER A 101 3.31 -4.21 12.59
CA SER A 101 4.14 -4.45 11.40
C SER A 101 3.37 -4.93 10.17
N SER A 102 2.29 -4.25 9.85
CA SER A 102 1.62 -4.38 8.55
C SER A 102 2.59 -4.13 7.39
N PHE A 103 2.39 -4.81 6.29
CA PHE A 103 3.30 -4.73 5.14
C PHE A 103 2.55 -4.83 3.80
N ASP A 104 3.24 -4.40 2.76
CA ASP A 104 2.80 -4.47 1.39
C ASP A 104 3.95 -4.85 0.45
N ASN A 105 3.62 -5.29 -0.77
CA ASN A 105 4.63 -5.69 -1.76
C ASN A 105 5.23 -4.51 -2.52
N CYS A 106 4.48 -3.44 -2.71
CA CYS A 106 4.88 -2.28 -3.51
C CYS A 106 5.00 -1.00 -2.68
N THR A 107 4.22 -0.88 -1.61
CA THR A 107 4.26 0.27 -0.70
C THR A 107 5.15 -0.03 0.48
N SER A 108 6.17 0.80 0.71
CA SER A 108 7.03 0.64 1.88
C SER A 108 6.26 0.88 3.18
N GLN A 109 6.67 0.21 4.26
CA GLN A 109 5.97 0.21 5.55
C GLN A 109 5.75 1.63 6.12
N ASN A 110 6.70 2.54 5.91
CA ASN A 110 6.59 3.93 6.36
C ASN A 110 5.65 4.79 5.51
N GLN A 111 5.19 4.30 4.37
CA GLN A 111 4.24 4.95 3.49
C GLN A 111 2.82 4.38 3.61
N LEU A 112 2.65 3.27 4.34
CA LEU A 112 1.33 2.74 4.65
C LEU A 112 0.55 3.75 5.51
N ARG A 113 -0.73 3.88 5.19
CA ARG A 113 -1.65 4.77 5.91
C ARG A 113 -2.63 3.94 6.71
N PHE A 114 -2.93 4.37 7.94
CA PHE A 114 -3.79 3.66 8.87
C PHE A 114 -5.05 4.48 9.14
N SER A 115 -6.20 3.80 9.17
CA SER A 115 -7.51 4.44 9.26
C SER A 115 -8.49 3.57 10.05
N PHE A 116 -9.47 4.17 10.68
CA PHE A 116 -10.62 3.46 11.28
C PHE A 116 -11.78 3.28 10.29
N SER A 117 -11.60 3.61 9.02
CA SER A 117 -12.59 3.43 7.97
C SER A 117 -11.92 2.92 6.69
N GLY A 118 -12.60 1.98 6.00
CA GLY A 118 -12.18 1.46 4.70
C GLY A 118 -12.69 2.26 3.50
N THR A 119 -13.50 3.28 3.73
CA THR A 119 -14.10 4.09 2.64
C THR A 119 -13.61 5.53 2.62
N SER A 120 -13.08 6.01 3.75
CA SER A 120 -12.56 7.36 3.92
C SER A 120 -11.37 7.32 4.87
N TYR A 121 -10.47 8.30 4.75
CA TYR A 121 -9.31 8.36 5.63
C TYR A 121 -9.67 8.99 6.97
N VAL A 122 -9.81 8.16 8.01
CA VAL A 122 -10.12 8.52 9.40
C VAL A 122 -8.97 8.02 10.30
N PRO A 123 -7.86 8.77 10.43
CA PRO A 123 -6.67 8.31 11.12
C PRO A 123 -6.81 8.23 12.64
N SER A 124 -7.78 8.92 13.22
CA SER A 124 -8.00 8.95 14.67
C SER A 124 -9.48 8.94 15.00
N MET A 125 -9.79 8.45 16.20
CA MET A 125 -11.12 8.51 16.81
C MET A 125 -10.99 9.08 18.22
N THR A 126 -11.99 9.87 18.63
CA THR A 126 -12.06 10.45 19.96
C THR A 126 -13.24 9.86 20.72
N PHE A 127 -12.98 9.43 21.94
CA PHE A 127 -13.97 8.87 22.86
C PHE A 127 -14.14 9.79 24.07
N THR A 128 -15.37 9.92 24.51
CA THR A 128 -15.76 10.65 25.71
C THR A 128 -16.25 9.69 26.78
N CYS A 129 -16.46 10.17 28.00
CA CYS A 129 -17.11 9.37 29.04
C CYS A 129 -18.49 8.86 28.61
N ASP A 130 -19.27 9.68 27.92
CA ASP A 130 -20.60 9.29 27.44
C ASP A 130 -20.54 8.13 26.44
N ASP A 131 -19.53 8.12 25.57
CA ASP A 131 -19.30 7.02 24.62
C ASP A 131 -19.00 5.71 25.36
N ILE A 132 -18.16 5.76 26.40
CA ILE A 132 -17.80 4.58 27.18
C ILE A 132 -18.99 4.05 27.97
N ILE A 133 -19.82 4.92 28.55
CA ILE A 133 -21.04 4.54 29.24
C ILE A 133 -22.04 3.90 28.28
N ALA A 134 -22.19 4.47 27.08
CA ALA A 134 -23.14 3.99 26.08
C ALA A 134 -22.70 2.69 25.39
N LEU A 135 -21.43 2.56 25.05
CA LEU A 135 -20.87 1.45 24.26
C LEU A 135 -20.23 0.35 25.12
N GLY A 136 -19.93 0.66 26.38
CA GLY A 136 -19.18 -0.21 27.29
C GLY A 136 -17.67 0.02 27.25
N VAL A 137 -17.00 -0.47 28.28
CA VAL A 137 -15.55 -0.28 28.46
C VAL A 137 -14.69 -1.05 27.46
N GLN A 138 -15.25 -2.08 26.84
CA GLN A 138 -14.54 -2.92 25.87
C GLN A 138 -15.11 -2.73 24.47
N GLN A 139 -14.28 -2.34 23.52
CA GLN A 139 -14.65 -2.09 22.14
C GLN A 139 -13.81 -2.90 21.18
N ALA A 140 -14.45 -3.57 20.22
CA ALA A 140 -13.77 -4.09 19.04
C ALA A 140 -13.61 -2.96 18.02
N ILE A 141 -12.43 -2.80 17.48
CA ILE A 141 -12.13 -1.80 16.46
C ILE A 141 -11.47 -2.45 15.25
N ASP A 142 -11.84 -1.98 14.08
CA ASP A 142 -11.21 -2.36 12.81
C ASP A 142 -10.19 -1.30 12.41
N VAL A 143 -8.99 -1.75 12.08
CA VAL A 143 -7.90 -0.91 11.60
C VAL A 143 -7.65 -1.24 10.14
N PHE A 144 -7.95 -0.29 9.28
CA PHE A 144 -7.75 -0.39 7.84
C PHE A 144 -6.35 0.11 7.48
N VAL A 145 -5.64 -0.68 6.68
CA VAL A 145 -4.33 -0.34 6.15
C VAL A 145 -4.49 -0.03 4.68
N TRP A 146 -3.99 1.11 4.25
CA TRP A 146 -4.05 1.60 2.90
C TRP A 146 -2.64 1.70 2.31
N ASP A 147 -2.49 1.23 1.09
CA ASP A 147 -1.27 1.43 0.30
C ASP A 147 -1.30 2.78 -0.47
N ASN A 148 -0.28 3.03 -1.28
CA ASN A 148 -0.19 4.22 -2.12
C ASN A 148 -1.14 4.18 -3.33
N TRP A 149 -1.65 3.00 -3.68
CA TRP A 149 -2.60 2.79 -4.78
C TRP A 149 -4.06 2.78 -4.32
N ASN A 150 -4.30 3.07 -3.03
CA ASN A 150 -5.59 3.02 -2.37
C ASN A 150 -6.21 1.62 -2.30
N ASN A 151 -5.41 0.56 -2.46
CA ASN A 151 -5.88 -0.75 -2.06
C ASN A 151 -5.93 -0.78 -0.53
N THR A 152 -6.94 -1.44 0.02
CA THR A 152 -7.14 -1.49 1.47
C THR A 152 -7.56 -2.86 1.94
N GLU A 153 -7.11 -3.22 3.13
CA GLU A 153 -7.52 -4.40 3.88
C GLU A 153 -7.50 -4.05 5.37
N TYR A 154 -8.13 -4.83 6.22
CA TYR A 154 -8.23 -4.52 7.64
C TYR A 154 -7.87 -5.69 8.55
N CYS A 155 -7.54 -5.38 9.78
CA CYS A 155 -7.49 -6.30 10.90
C CYS A 155 -8.30 -5.74 12.07
N SER A 156 -8.77 -6.63 12.94
CA SER A 156 -9.55 -6.25 14.11
C SER A 156 -8.73 -6.44 15.39
N THR A 157 -8.86 -5.51 16.31
CA THR A 157 -8.29 -5.60 17.66
C THR A 157 -9.31 -5.14 18.69
N THR A 158 -8.99 -5.33 19.97
CA THR A 158 -9.88 -4.95 21.06
C THR A 158 -9.20 -3.93 21.96
N ILE A 159 -9.90 -2.83 22.22
CA ILE A 159 -9.49 -1.85 23.22
C ILE A 159 -10.33 -1.98 24.48
N VAL A 160 -9.69 -1.70 25.62
CA VAL A 160 -10.36 -1.64 26.94
C VAL A 160 -10.07 -0.28 27.56
N PHE A 161 -11.11 0.50 27.74
CA PHE A 161 -10.99 1.75 28.47
C PHE A 161 -10.88 1.51 29.97
N THR A 162 -10.00 2.24 30.60
CA THR A 162 -9.86 2.25 32.06
C THR A 162 -10.00 3.67 32.58
N ASP A 163 -10.63 3.84 33.70
CA ASP A 163 -10.81 5.14 34.36
C ASP A 163 -10.12 5.19 35.72
N PRO A 164 -8.79 5.32 35.75
CA PRO A 164 -8.03 5.36 37.00
C PRO A 164 -8.30 6.64 37.81
N SER A 165 -8.85 7.65 37.17
CA SER A 165 -9.14 8.95 37.78
C SER A 165 -10.57 9.06 38.34
N GLY A 166 -11.46 8.10 37.99
CA GLY A 166 -12.86 8.14 38.40
C GLY A 166 -13.62 9.30 37.78
N VAL A 167 -13.26 9.70 36.56
CA VAL A 167 -13.82 10.87 35.89
C VAL A 167 -15.08 10.51 35.09
N CYS A 168 -15.15 9.24 34.68
CA CYS A 168 -16.29 8.67 34.01
C CYS A 168 -17.08 7.76 34.96
#